data_66a2862315f128d6595c4da52f28bc18
#
_entry.id   66a2862315f128d6595c4da52f28bc18
#
_cell.length_a   1.000
_cell.length_b   1.000
_cell.length_c   1.000
_cell.angle_alpha   90.00
_cell.angle_beta   90.00
_cell.angle_gamma   90.00
#
_symmetry.space_group_name_H-M   'P 1'
#
loop_
_entity.id
_entity.type
_entity.pdbx_description
1 polymer ?
#
loop_
_entity_poly.entity_id
_entity_poly.type
_entity_poly.pdbx_seq_one_letter_code
_entity_poly.pdbx_strand_id
1 'polypeptide(L)'
;TFIINGSERVIVTQIIRSAGAFFGQEKEKKSGQLLFSGQIIPTRGAWIEFETGTKLTTAKGQSKENETIWYAKLDRSNRIPLTTFIRALGVRKNKEIVSLFLGENTDERSPELLTHFKNTFKKDETMGDDQAIKVLYSKLRPDEKTSADTARKFIASRLFEVRRYDLADVGRYKINKRLDVVARAVG
;
A
#
# COMPACT_ATOMS: atom_id res chain seq x y z
N THR A 1 26.18 22.24 20.00
CA THR A 1 25.94 21.25 21.09
C THR A 1 24.70 21.62 21.86
N PHE A 2 23.94 20.63 22.25
CA PHE A 2 22.76 20.77 23.08
C PHE A 2 23.05 20.09 24.43
N ILE A 3 22.57 20.69 25.50
CA ILE A 3 22.63 20.07 26.83
C ILE A 3 21.26 19.43 27.11
N ILE A 4 21.23 18.11 27.18
CA ILE A 4 20.01 17.34 27.46
C ILE A 4 20.28 16.47 28.67
N ASN A 5 19.49 16.66 29.74
CA ASN A 5 19.66 15.96 31.02
C ASN A 5 21.09 16.03 31.57
N GLY A 6 21.74 17.23 31.46
CA GLY A 6 23.11 17.44 31.95
C GLY A 6 24.23 16.89 31.08
N SER A 7 23.91 16.25 29.94
CA SER A 7 24.91 15.72 29.00
C SER A 7 24.96 16.56 27.73
N GLU A 8 26.17 16.85 27.25
CA GLU A 8 26.38 17.46 25.94
C GLU A 8 26.00 16.47 24.83
N ARG A 9 25.19 16.94 23.87
CA ARG A 9 24.76 16.14 22.73
C ARG A 9 24.85 16.95 21.46
N VAL A 10 25.14 16.29 20.36
CA VAL A 10 25.22 16.85 19.01
C VAL A 10 24.23 16.14 18.11
N ILE A 11 23.53 16.91 17.28
CA ILE A 11 22.68 16.34 16.23
C ILE A 11 23.58 15.92 15.08
N VAL A 12 23.59 14.63 14.78
CA VAL A 12 24.31 14.07 13.63
C VAL A 12 23.43 14.17 12.40
N THR A 13 23.92 14.83 11.35
CA THR A 13 23.25 14.90 10.05
C THR A 13 23.17 13.50 9.44
N GLN A 14 21.97 13.10 9.04
CA GLN A 14 21.72 11.80 8.39
C GLN A 14 21.27 12.00 6.95
N ILE A 15 21.76 11.16 6.06
CA ILE A 15 21.27 11.09 4.68
C ILE A 15 20.06 10.17 4.66
N ILE A 16 18.90 10.71 4.23
CA ILE A 16 17.67 9.98 4.07
C ILE A 16 17.27 9.97 2.60
N ARG A 17 16.43 8.98 2.22
CA ARG A 17 15.84 8.96 0.89
C ARG A 17 14.87 10.13 0.74
N SER A 18 14.93 10.84 -0.39
CA SER A 18 14.00 11.96 -0.63
C SER A 18 12.57 11.45 -0.83
N ALA A 19 11.60 12.33 -0.56
CA ALA A 19 10.20 12.02 -0.84
C ALA A 19 9.96 11.69 -2.32
N GLY A 20 9.01 10.79 -2.59
CA GLY A 20 8.66 10.36 -3.95
C GLY A 20 8.08 8.95 -4.01
N ALA A 21 7.86 8.45 -5.22
CA ALA A 21 7.50 7.07 -5.49
C ALA A 21 8.72 6.29 -6.00
N PHE A 22 8.91 5.10 -5.45
CA PHE A 22 10.01 4.21 -5.77
C PHE A 22 9.45 2.84 -6.14
N PHE A 23 9.98 2.24 -7.19
CA PHE A 23 9.58 0.91 -7.64
C PHE A 23 10.81 0.00 -7.62
N GLY A 24 10.58 -1.23 -7.19
CA GLY A 24 11.60 -2.26 -7.13
C GLY A 24 11.09 -3.56 -7.73
N GLN A 25 12.04 -4.40 -8.11
CA GLN A 25 11.80 -5.74 -8.62
C GLN A 25 12.82 -6.67 -7.99
N GLU A 26 12.37 -7.78 -7.44
CA GLU A 26 13.22 -8.79 -6.82
C GLU A 26 12.79 -10.17 -7.28
N LYS A 27 13.75 -11.08 -7.47
CA LYS A 27 13.46 -12.48 -7.80
C LYS A 27 13.36 -13.29 -6.52
N GLU A 28 12.20 -13.90 -6.27
CA GLU A 28 12.00 -14.77 -5.12
C GLU A 28 12.88 -16.00 -5.21
N LYS A 29 13.70 -16.25 -4.19
CA LYS A 29 14.68 -17.36 -4.18
C LYS A 29 14.04 -18.75 -4.24
N LYS A 30 12.82 -18.91 -3.72
CA LYS A 30 12.14 -20.22 -3.62
C LYS A 30 11.37 -20.58 -4.90
N SER A 31 10.60 -19.65 -5.44
CA SER A 31 9.76 -19.86 -6.62
C SER A 31 10.39 -19.44 -7.92
N GLY A 32 11.44 -18.61 -7.88
CA GLY A 32 12.05 -17.99 -9.06
C GLY A 32 11.18 -16.89 -9.68
N GLN A 33 10.01 -16.59 -9.13
CA GLN A 33 9.10 -15.56 -9.64
C GLN A 33 9.64 -14.16 -9.38
N LEU A 34 9.28 -13.24 -10.26
CA LEU A 34 9.54 -11.82 -10.09
C LEU A 34 8.50 -11.23 -9.14
N LEU A 35 8.98 -10.64 -8.05
CA LEU A 35 8.20 -9.88 -7.11
C LEU A 35 8.40 -8.39 -7.37
N PHE A 36 7.31 -7.66 -7.40
CA PHE A 36 7.32 -6.21 -7.60
C PHE A 36 6.98 -5.50 -6.28
N SER A 37 7.66 -4.40 -6.06
CA SER A 37 7.39 -3.52 -4.92
C SER A 37 7.25 -2.08 -5.37
N GLY A 38 6.39 -1.35 -4.67
CA GLY A 38 6.22 0.09 -4.84
C GLY A 38 6.18 0.75 -3.47
N GLN A 39 6.85 1.89 -3.32
CA GLN A 39 6.89 2.63 -2.07
C GLN A 39 6.58 4.09 -2.34
N ILE A 40 5.66 4.65 -1.58
CA ILE A 40 5.42 6.09 -1.53
C ILE A 40 6.02 6.59 -0.22
N ILE A 41 7.06 7.39 -0.35
CA ILE A 41 7.80 7.96 0.78
C ILE A 41 7.46 9.44 0.86
N PRO A 42 6.75 9.90 1.91
CA PRO A 42 6.51 11.32 2.13
C PRO A 42 7.72 12.00 2.79
N THR A 43 7.75 13.32 2.77
CA THR A 43 8.68 14.11 3.58
C THR A 43 8.32 14.00 5.07
N ARG A 44 7.02 13.91 5.35
CA ARG A 44 6.45 13.73 6.69
C ARG A 44 5.28 12.77 6.62
N GLY A 45 5.23 11.80 7.51
CA GLY A 45 4.11 10.89 7.68
C GLY A 45 4.43 9.43 7.38
N ALA A 46 3.39 8.64 7.29
CA ALA A 46 3.49 7.20 7.12
C ALA A 46 3.91 6.80 5.70
N TRP A 47 4.79 5.82 5.60
CA TRP A 47 5.15 5.22 4.32
C TRP A 47 4.03 4.30 3.85
N ILE A 48 3.74 4.34 2.57
CA ILE A 48 2.82 3.40 1.93
C ILE A 48 3.65 2.49 1.04
N GLU A 49 3.56 1.19 1.30
CA GLU A 49 4.29 0.20 0.52
C GLU A 49 3.29 -0.76 -0.14
N PHE A 50 3.56 -1.09 -1.38
CA PHE A 50 2.84 -2.10 -2.15
C PHE A 50 3.81 -3.21 -2.51
N GLU A 51 3.39 -4.47 -2.37
CA GLU A 51 4.23 -5.60 -2.74
C GLU A 51 3.40 -6.71 -3.35
N THR A 52 3.97 -7.43 -4.30
CA THR A 52 3.44 -8.70 -4.75
C THR A 52 4.04 -9.81 -3.88
N GLY A 53 3.23 -10.81 -3.55
CA GLY A 53 3.68 -11.99 -2.85
C GLY A 53 3.12 -13.24 -3.51
N THR A 54 3.81 -14.35 -3.37
CA THR A 54 3.39 -15.64 -3.90
C THR A 54 2.82 -16.52 -2.80
N LYS A 55 1.77 -17.25 -3.11
CA LYS A 55 1.24 -18.33 -2.28
C LYS A 55 1.30 -19.63 -3.05
N LEU A 56 2.01 -20.59 -2.50
CA LEU A 56 2.00 -21.96 -3.00
C LEU A 56 0.66 -22.61 -2.63
N THR A 57 -0.20 -22.83 -3.60
CA THR A 57 -1.44 -23.59 -3.39
C THR A 57 -1.23 -25.00 -3.86
N THR A 58 -1.28 -25.95 -2.92
CA THR A 58 -1.23 -27.38 -3.23
C THR A 58 -2.67 -27.87 -3.33
N ALA A 59 -3.25 -27.83 -4.51
CA ALA A 59 -4.49 -28.58 -4.75
C ALA A 59 -4.14 -30.07 -4.84
N LYS A 60 -4.94 -30.92 -4.18
CA LYS A 60 -4.75 -32.39 -4.22
C LYS A 60 -4.79 -32.85 -5.68
N GLY A 61 -3.66 -33.30 -6.21
CA GLY A 61 -3.56 -33.90 -7.53
C GLY A 61 -3.22 -32.98 -8.72
N GLN A 62 -2.93 -31.69 -8.50
CA GLN A 62 -2.50 -30.76 -9.56
C GLN A 62 -1.13 -30.15 -9.24
N SER A 63 -0.43 -29.74 -10.29
CA SER A 63 0.85 -29.02 -10.19
C SER A 63 0.71 -27.81 -9.26
N LYS A 64 1.76 -27.54 -8.48
CA LYS A 64 1.84 -26.37 -7.59
C LYS A 64 1.72 -25.11 -8.43
N GLU A 65 0.56 -24.46 -8.39
CA GLU A 65 0.37 -23.14 -8.99
C GLU A 65 0.76 -22.06 -8.00
N ASN A 66 1.62 -21.16 -8.44
CA ASN A 66 2.01 -19.99 -7.67
C ASN A 66 0.96 -18.90 -7.87
N GLU A 67 0.09 -18.71 -6.88
CA GLU A 67 -0.87 -17.61 -6.88
C GLU A 67 -0.16 -16.31 -6.48
N THR A 68 -0.15 -15.32 -7.37
CA THR A 68 0.33 -13.97 -7.04
C THR A 68 -0.78 -13.19 -6.34
N ILE A 69 -0.46 -12.60 -5.21
CA ILE A 69 -1.36 -11.79 -4.38
C ILE A 69 -0.71 -10.42 -4.16
N TRP A 70 -1.51 -9.38 -4.23
CA TRP A 70 -1.05 -8.02 -3.98
C TRP A 70 -1.34 -7.60 -2.56
N TYR A 71 -0.35 -7.01 -1.93
CA TYR A 71 -0.39 -6.55 -0.55
C TYR A 71 -0.08 -5.08 -0.45
N ALA A 72 -0.64 -4.45 0.58
CA ALA A 72 -0.27 -3.11 1.01
C ALA A 72 0.20 -3.12 2.46
N LYS A 73 1.10 -2.21 2.78
CA LYS A 73 1.54 -1.90 4.15
C LYS A 73 1.44 -0.40 4.38
N LEU A 74 1.00 -0.04 5.53
CA LEU A 74 1.01 1.35 5.99
C LEU A 74 1.99 1.45 7.13
N ASP A 75 3.05 2.26 6.94
CA ASP A 75 4.14 2.41 7.89
C ASP A 75 4.86 1.07 8.16
N ARG A 76 5.17 0.75 9.41
CA ARG A 76 5.79 -0.53 9.82
C ARG A 76 4.78 -1.63 10.14
N SER A 77 3.54 -1.48 9.68
CA SER A 77 2.49 -2.48 9.96
C SER A 77 2.69 -3.78 9.18
N ASN A 78 2.00 -4.81 9.62
CA ASN A 78 1.91 -6.06 8.87
C ASN A 78 1.14 -5.85 7.56
N ARG A 79 1.54 -6.60 6.52
CA ARG A 79 0.88 -6.55 5.22
C ARG A 79 -0.58 -6.99 5.29
N ILE A 80 -1.42 -6.30 4.52
CA ILE A 80 -2.82 -6.63 4.29
C ILE A 80 -3.06 -6.78 2.78
N PRO A 81 -4.10 -7.50 2.33
CA PRO A 81 -4.47 -7.51 0.92
C PRO A 81 -4.68 -6.10 0.38
N LEU A 82 -4.21 -5.82 -0.84
CA LEU A 82 -4.37 -4.51 -1.47
C LEU A 82 -5.84 -4.10 -1.56
N THR A 83 -6.73 -5.05 -1.83
CA THR A 83 -8.17 -4.81 -1.91
C THR A 83 -8.77 -4.36 -0.58
N THR A 84 -8.32 -4.95 0.55
CA THR A 84 -8.67 -4.49 1.89
C THR A 84 -8.21 -3.05 2.14
N PHE A 85 -6.99 -2.71 1.73
CA PHE A 85 -6.46 -1.34 1.87
C PHE A 85 -7.32 -0.34 1.08
N ILE A 86 -7.63 -0.63 -0.18
CA ILE A 86 -8.45 0.24 -1.04
C ILE A 86 -9.88 0.38 -0.51
N ARG A 87 -10.48 -0.71 0.02
CA ARG A 87 -11.79 -0.63 0.69
C ARG A 87 -11.74 0.27 1.92
N ALA A 88 -10.69 0.16 2.73
CA ALA A 88 -10.51 1.02 3.89
C ALA A 88 -10.42 2.52 3.51
N LEU A 89 -9.98 2.84 2.29
CA LEU A 89 -9.98 4.19 1.74
C LEU A 89 -11.34 4.63 1.13
N GLY A 90 -12.35 3.75 1.12
CA GLY A 90 -13.73 4.08 0.76
C GLY A 90 -14.23 3.50 -0.56
N VAL A 91 -13.43 2.75 -1.31
CA VAL A 91 -13.88 2.08 -2.56
C VAL A 91 -14.49 0.72 -2.22
N ARG A 92 -15.82 0.64 -2.27
CA ARG A 92 -16.56 -0.51 -1.72
C ARG A 92 -16.65 -1.71 -2.66
N LYS A 93 -16.89 -1.47 -3.94
CA LYS A 93 -17.22 -2.54 -4.89
C LYS A 93 -15.98 -3.11 -5.56
N ASN A 94 -15.93 -4.43 -5.71
CA ASN A 94 -14.83 -5.13 -6.40
C ASN A 94 -14.62 -4.62 -7.82
N LYS A 95 -15.72 -4.34 -8.54
CA LYS A 95 -15.65 -3.79 -9.91
C LYS A 95 -14.98 -2.42 -9.93
N GLU A 96 -15.31 -1.55 -8.98
CA GLU A 96 -14.69 -0.22 -8.84
C GLU A 96 -13.20 -0.33 -8.53
N ILE A 97 -12.80 -1.27 -7.65
CA ILE A 97 -11.39 -1.52 -7.34
C ILE A 97 -10.64 -1.94 -8.61
N VAL A 98 -11.19 -2.88 -9.37
CA VAL A 98 -10.57 -3.36 -10.62
C VAL A 98 -10.48 -2.24 -11.66
N SER A 99 -11.54 -1.43 -11.82
CA SER A 99 -11.56 -0.33 -12.79
C SER A 99 -10.56 0.78 -12.49
N LEU A 100 -10.17 0.99 -11.23
CA LEU A 100 -9.10 1.93 -10.87
C LEU A 100 -7.75 1.56 -11.50
N PHE A 101 -7.49 0.27 -11.71
CA PHE A 101 -6.22 -0.22 -12.26
C PHE A 101 -6.27 -0.51 -13.76
N LEU A 102 -7.40 -0.99 -14.25
CA LEU A 102 -7.54 -1.43 -15.64
C LEU A 102 -8.26 -0.42 -16.54
N GLY A 103 -8.89 0.60 -15.94
CA GLY A 103 -9.77 1.53 -16.65
C GLY A 103 -11.11 0.89 -17.01
N GLU A 104 -11.89 1.56 -17.85
CA GLU A 104 -13.24 1.10 -18.23
C GLU A 104 -13.21 -0.12 -19.18
N ASN A 105 -12.16 -0.28 -19.97
CA ASN A 105 -11.97 -1.40 -20.90
C ASN A 105 -11.23 -2.57 -20.22
N THR A 106 -11.94 -3.29 -19.38
CA THR A 106 -11.41 -4.34 -18.51
C THR A 106 -10.98 -5.60 -19.29
N ASP A 107 -11.53 -5.84 -20.49
CA ASP A 107 -11.39 -7.13 -21.17
C ASP A 107 -10.12 -7.28 -22.01
N GLU A 108 -9.45 -6.19 -22.39
CA GLU A 108 -8.35 -6.24 -23.33
C GLU A 108 -6.94 -6.08 -22.74
N ARG A 109 -6.80 -5.56 -21.52
CA ARG A 109 -5.49 -5.04 -21.07
C ARG A 109 -4.57 -5.96 -20.29
N SER A 110 -5.04 -7.01 -19.67
CA SER A 110 -4.14 -8.04 -19.09
C SER A 110 -4.92 -9.13 -18.34
N PRO A 111 -5.08 -10.33 -18.92
CA PRO A 111 -5.69 -11.49 -18.22
C PRO A 111 -4.95 -11.85 -16.93
N GLU A 112 -3.63 -11.60 -16.89
CA GLU A 112 -2.80 -11.83 -15.73
C GLU A 112 -3.17 -10.94 -14.55
N LEU A 113 -3.38 -9.62 -14.78
CA LEU A 113 -3.78 -8.69 -13.73
C LEU A 113 -5.14 -9.05 -13.14
N LEU A 114 -6.09 -9.45 -13.97
CA LEU A 114 -7.40 -9.94 -13.49
C LEU A 114 -7.25 -11.18 -12.61
N THR A 115 -6.34 -12.08 -12.96
CA THR A 115 -6.06 -13.28 -12.16
C THR A 115 -5.44 -12.89 -10.81
N HIS A 116 -4.49 -11.94 -10.80
CA HIS A 116 -3.89 -11.42 -9.57
C HIS A 116 -4.95 -10.76 -8.66
N PHE A 117 -5.88 -9.97 -9.23
CA PHE A 117 -7.00 -9.41 -8.47
C PHE A 117 -7.92 -10.48 -7.92
N LYS A 118 -8.30 -11.49 -8.72
CA LYS A 118 -9.10 -12.63 -8.24
C LYS A 118 -8.45 -13.33 -7.06
N ASN A 119 -7.14 -13.57 -7.11
CA ASN A 119 -6.39 -14.19 -6.03
C ASN A 119 -6.32 -13.28 -4.78
N THR A 120 -6.16 -11.96 -4.99
CA THR A 120 -6.15 -10.98 -3.92
C THR A 120 -7.52 -10.88 -3.24
N PHE A 121 -8.62 -10.90 -4.00
CA PHE A 121 -9.99 -10.94 -3.46
C PHE A 121 -10.28 -12.22 -2.67
N LYS A 122 -9.77 -13.38 -3.09
CA LYS A 122 -9.88 -14.62 -2.32
C LYS A 122 -9.21 -14.52 -0.94
N LYS A 123 -8.18 -13.66 -0.83
CA LYS A 123 -7.45 -13.41 0.43
C LYS A 123 -8.10 -12.32 1.27
N ASP A 124 -8.92 -11.47 0.66
CA ASP A 124 -9.64 -10.39 1.32
C ASP A 124 -10.89 -10.91 1.99
N GLU A 125 -10.88 -11.03 3.30
CA GLU A 125 -11.99 -11.50 4.13
C GLU A 125 -13.00 -10.39 4.43
N THR A 126 -12.79 -9.17 3.91
CA THR A 126 -13.65 -8.02 4.22
C THR A 126 -14.79 -7.87 3.21
N MET A 127 -16.01 -7.70 3.73
CA MET A 127 -17.22 -7.50 2.92
C MET A 127 -17.53 -6.02 2.66
N GLY A 128 -16.90 -5.09 3.36
CA GLY A 128 -17.20 -3.67 3.26
C GLY A 128 -16.12 -2.77 3.86
N ASP A 129 -16.32 -1.46 3.70
CA ASP A 129 -15.38 -0.43 4.17
C ASP A 129 -15.21 -0.40 5.69
N ASP A 130 -16.29 -0.62 6.46
CA ASP A 130 -16.24 -0.64 7.93
C ASP A 130 -15.41 -1.80 8.48
N GLN A 131 -15.47 -2.96 7.85
CA GLN A 131 -14.62 -4.09 8.22
C GLN A 131 -13.18 -3.85 7.78
N ALA A 132 -12.98 -3.38 6.56
CA ALA A 132 -11.67 -3.10 6.02
C ALA A 132 -10.90 -2.05 6.84
N ILE A 133 -11.58 -0.96 7.26
CA ILE A 133 -10.94 0.09 8.06
C ILE A 133 -10.56 -0.42 9.47
N LYS A 134 -11.39 -1.29 10.08
CA LYS A 134 -11.06 -1.92 11.35
C LYS A 134 -9.86 -2.88 11.22
N VAL A 135 -9.78 -3.65 10.12
CA VAL A 135 -8.62 -4.52 9.84
C VAL A 135 -7.36 -3.68 9.68
N LEU A 136 -7.40 -2.60 8.90
CA LEU A 136 -6.26 -1.69 8.76
C LEU A 136 -5.85 -1.07 10.10
N TYR A 137 -6.82 -0.61 10.89
CA TYR A 137 -6.57 -0.04 12.21
C TYR A 137 -5.91 -1.05 13.15
N SER A 138 -6.40 -2.29 13.21
CA SER A 138 -5.86 -3.34 14.08
C SER A 138 -4.42 -3.73 13.72
N LYS A 139 -3.99 -3.53 12.48
CA LYS A 139 -2.58 -3.73 12.09
C LYS A 139 -1.66 -2.62 12.56
N LEU A 140 -2.19 -1.42 12.73
CA LEU A 140 -1.44 -0.26 13.25
C LEU A 140 -1.45 -0.20 14.78
N ARG A 141 -2.54 -0.67 15.40
CA ARG A 141 -2.77 -0.69 16.85
C ARG A 141 -3.41 -2.01 17.29
N PRO A 142 -2.61 -3.08 17.42
CA PRO A 142 -3.14 -4.42 17.71
C PRO A 142 -3.91 -4.52 19.03
N ASP A 143 -3.51 -3.73 20.02
CA ASP A 143 -4.04 -3.81 21.39
C ASP A 143 -5.33 -2.99 21.60
N GLU A 144 -5.74 -2.21 20.60
CA GLU A 144 -6.91 -1.34 20.71
C GLU A 144 -8.08 -1.84 19.87
N LYS A 145 -9.20 -2.15 20.54
CA LYS A 145 -10.49 -2.36 19.87
C LYS A 145 -11.17 -1.02 19.65
N THR A 146 -11.64 -0.76 18.43
CA THR A 146 -12.25 0.53 18.11
C THR A 146 -13.49 0.42 17.23
N SER A 147 -14.29 1.49 17.19
CA SER A 147 -15.39 1.64 16.25
C SER A 147 -14.87 1.95 14.83
N ALA A 148 -15.68 1.69 13.80
CA ALA A 148 -15.33 2.02 12.43
C ALA A 148 -15.08 3.52 12.23
N ASP A 149 -15.88 4.36 12.91
CA ASP A 149 -15.75 5.83 12.80
C ASP A 149 -14.46 6.35 13.42
N THR A 150 -14.07 5.83 14.58
CA THR A 150 -12.79 6.19 15.21
C THR A 150 -11.61 5.72 14.37
N ALA A 151 -11.68 4.51 13.83
CA ALA A 151 -10.67 3.98 12.92
C ALA A 151 -10.55 4.85 11.65
N ARG A 152 -11.69 5.27 11.07
CA ARG A 152 -11.74 6.13 9.88
C ARG A 152 -11.10 7.49 10.15
N LYS A 153 -11.45 8.14 11.25
CA LYS A 153 -10.83 9.41 11.67
C LYS A 153 -9.33 9.27 11.86
N PHE A 154 -8.87 8.18 12.48
CA PHE A 154 -7.46 7.93 12.72
C PHE A 154 -6.68 7.75 11.40
N ILE A 155 -7.19 6.93 10.48
CA ILE A 155 -6.54 6.69 9.17
C ILE A 155 -6.57 7.95 8.32
N ALA A 156 -7.71 8.67 8.28
CA ALA A 156 -7.83 9.93 7.57
C ALA A 156 -6.82 10.97 8.08
N SER A 157 -6.67 11.10 9.39
CA SER A 157 -5.67 11.98 10.00
C SER A 157 -4.24 11.59 9.62
N ARG A 158 -3.93 10.31 9.50
CA ARG A 158 -2.58 9.84 9.15
C ARG A 158 -2.20 10.05 7.69
N LEU A 159 -3.18 9.99 6.77
CA LEU A 159 -2.92 10.00 5.33
C LEU A 159 -3.29 11.33 4.65
N PHE A 160 -4.23 12.09 5.22
CA PHE A 160 -4.81 13.26 4.55
C PHE A 160 -4.71 14.57 5.35
N GLU A 161 -4.30 14.52 6.61
CA GLU A 161 -4.09 15.73 7.39
C GLU A 161 -2.73 16.35 7.08
N VAL A 162 -2.72 17.57 6.54
CA VAL A 162 -1.51 18.27 6.08
C VAL A 162 -0.42 18.37 7.16
N ARG A 163 -0.82 18.50 8.42
CA ARG A 163 0.14 18.55 9.54
C ARG A 163 0.84 17.22 9.79
N ARG A 164 0.24 16.09 9.39
CA ARG A 164 0.72 14.73 9.66
C ARG A 164 1.24 14.01 8.44
N TYR A 165 0.82 14.41 7.25
CA TYR A 165 1.26 13.81 5.99
C TYR A 165 1.53 14.89 4.96
N ASP A 166 2.75 14.89 4.43
CA ASP A 166 3.15 15.83 3.40
C ASP A 166 4.21 15.22 2.49
N LEU A 167 3.96 15.27 1.19
CA LEU A 167 4.91 14.88 0.15
C LEU A 167 5.89 15.99 -0.19
N ALA A 168 5.60 17.22 0.22
CA ALA A 168 6.25 18.45 -0.21
C ALA A 168 6.32 18.58 -1.74
N ASP A 169 6.79 19.71 -2.25
CA ASP A 169 6.85 19.97 -3.71
C ASP A 169 7.75 18.98 -4.44
N VAL A 170 8.87 18.62 -3.83
CA VAL A 170 9.82 17.65 -4.41
C VAL A 170 9.20 16.27 -4.56
N GLY A 171 8.47 15.79 -3.54
CA GLY A 171 7.78 14.51 -3.60
C GLY A 171 6.67 14.50 -4.65
N ARG A 172 5.85 15.56 -4.69
CA ARG A 172 4.77 15.73 -5.69
C ARG A 172 5.34 15.76 -7.10
N TYR A 173 6.38 16.56 -7.33
CA TYR A 173 7.04 16.63 -8.64
C TYR A 173 7.58 15.26 -9.08
N LYS A 174 8.28 14.54 -8.20
CA LYS A 174 8.84 13.23 -8.52
C LYS A 174 7.77 12.18 -8.81
N ILE A 175 6.68 12.18 -8.03
CA ILE A 175 5.55 11.27 -8.25
C ILE A 175 4.88 11.59 -9.58
N ASN A 176 4.55 12.86 -9.84
CA ASN A 176 3.92 13.29 -11.07
C ASN A 176 4.76 12.93 -12.30
N LYS A 177 6.07 13.22 -12.25
CA LYS A 177 7.00 12.87 -13.33
C LYS A 177 7.08 11.35 -13.56
N ARG A 178 7.05 10.55 -12.49
CA ARG A 178 7.22 9.10 -12.59
C ARG A 178 5.97 8.38 -13.02
N LEU A 179 4.80 8.86 -12.59
CA LEU A 179 3.50 8.29 -12.93
C LEU A 179 2.84 8.97 -14.13
N ASP A 180 3.46 9.99 -14.70
CA ASP A 180 2.94 10.79 -15.80
C ASP A 180 1.50 11.30 -15.55
N VAL A 181 1.22 11.67 -14.30
CA VAL A 181 -0.13 12.06 -13.86
C VAL A 181 -0.58 13.35 -14.53
N VAL A 182 0.35 14.29 -14.79
CA VAL A 182 0.04 15.58 -15.41
C VAL A 182 -0.38 15.41 -16.86
N ALA A 183 0.25 14.52 -17.62
CA ALA A 183 -0.10 14.25 -19.01
C ALA A 183 -1.49 13.61 -19.15
N ARG A 184 -1.94 12.86 -18.14
CA ARG A 184 -3.27 12.24 -18.14
C ARG A 184 -4.39 13.16 -17.66
N ALA A 185 -4.06 14.22 -16.93
CA ALA A 185 -5.05 15.18 -16.43
C ALA A 185 -5.39 16.26 -17.44
N VAL A 186 -4.63 16.40 -18.53
CA VAL A 186 -4.78 17.40 -19.58
C VAL A 186 -5.36 16.78 -20.88
N GLY A 187 -5.48 15.49 -20.98
CA GLY A 187 -6.14 14.73 -22.05
C GLY A 187 -7.51 14.27 -21.62
#